data_2326045c4df9203ffb57cb1119e2b7bf
#
_entry.id   2326045c4df9203ffb57cb1119e2b7bf
#
_cell.length_a   1.000
_cell.length_b   1.000
_cell.length_c   1.000
_cell.angle_alpha   90.00
_cell.angle_beta   90.00
_cell.angle_gamma   90.00
#
_symmetry.space_group_name_H-M   'P 1'
#
loop_
_entity.id
_entity.type
_entity.pdbx_description
1 polymer ?
#
loop_
_entity_poly.entity_id
_entity_poly.type
_entity_poly.pdbx_seq_one_letter_code
_entity_poly.pdbx_strand_id
1 'polypeptide(L)'
;MEKENKLGTMPISKLIINMSLPIIISMLVQALYNIVDSVFVSRVCEQALTAVSLAFPAQNLMIGLATGTAVGVNALMGRALGAKDQERANAVAINGVFLAVVGFAICAVLALLFAGPFFRSQTQIDYIVESGTDYLLVCCCGSLGLFCEIMFERLLQGTGRSILSMYTQGLGAIVNIVLDPIFIFVLDMGVTGAAVATVIGQFCGCILALIFNLKKNEEIHLQFRGFRPNWRLVGNIYAIGLPSVIMVAIGSVMTFCMNKILIAYHSAKETAATAFGIYFKLNSFIFMPVFGLNNGVVPIVAYNYGAQNRLRMVETIKRSTIYASCIMVLGVIIFWAIPGPLLKIFDATDTMLQVGVPALRIISLSFCMAGACIALGSSFQALGKAVYSMTTSIIRQLVFLVPIAYVLARYGHSIGNDDLVWWSYPLAEIASLLVTLVFFRRLYRTLIAPLPASGGAPVHDDSDDDPIGE
;
A
#
# COMPACT_ATOMS: atom_id res chain seq x y z
N MET A 1 -34.21 -5.78 16.76
CA MET A 1 -33.81 -5.10 15.51
C MET A 1 -32.29 -5.20 15.44
N GLU A 2 -31.76 -6.00 14.55
CA GLU A 2 -30.33 -6.01 14.27
C GLU A 2 -29.88 -4.62 13.87
N LYS A 3 -28.84 -4.16 14.52
CA LYS A 3 -28.28 -2.83 14.28
C LYS A 3 -27.61 -2.84 12.90
N GLU A 4 -28.27 -2.31 11.88
CA GLU A 4 -27.70 -2.28 10.52
C GLU A 4 -26.34 -1.62 10.51
N ASN A 5 -25.38 -2.26 9.81
CA ASN A 5 -24.01 -1.77 9.71
C ASN A 5 -23.99 -0.38 9.03
N LYS A 6 -23.18 0.52 9.57
CA LYS A 6 -23.06 1.88 9.02
C LYS A 6 -22.60 1.93 7.55
N LEU A 7 -21.95 0.87 7.04
CA LEU A 7 -21.53 0.76 5.64
C LEU A 7 -22.73 0.76 4.69
N GLY A 8 -23.90 0.25 5.15
CA GLY A 8 -25.15 0.23 4.40
C GLY A 8 -26.04 1.47 4.62
N THR A 9 -25.92 2.16 5.75
CA THR A 9 -26.92 3.16 6.19
C THR A 9 -26.44 4.60 6.18
N MET A 10 -25.16 4.85 6.53
CA MET A 10 -24.63 6.21 6.65
C MET A 10 -24.58 6.92 5.28
N PRO A 11 -24.82 8.26 5.20
CA PRO A 11 -24.64 9.03 3.97
C PRO A 11 -23.22 8.88 3.41
N ILE A 12 -23.10 8.65 2.09
CA ILE A 12 -21.85 8.22 1.45
C ILE A 12 -20.66 9.18 1.70
N SER A 13 -20.86 10.49 1.58
CA SER A 13 -19.77 11.45 1.84
C SER A 13 -19.25 11.36 3.27
N LYS A 14 -20.16 11.31 4.25
CA LYS A 14 -19.80 11.17 5.67
C LYS A 14 -19.16 9.82 5.94
N LEU A 15 -19.61 8.76 5.29
CA LEU A 15 -19.07 7.42 5.42
C LEU A 15 -17.65 7.35 4.88
N ILE A 16 -17.39 7.86 3.66
CA ILE A 16 -16.05 7.88 3.07
C ILE A 16 -15.07 8.62 4.00
N ILE A 17 -15.42 9.80 4.49
CA ILE A 17 -14.56 10.57 5.41
C ILE A 17 -14.35 9.80 6.72
N ASN A 18 -15.41 9.27 7.32
CA ASN A 18 -15.34 8.52 8.57
C ASN A 18 -14.46 7.25 8.47
N MET A 19 -14.46 6.60 7.30
CA MET A 19 -13.65 5.42 7.05
C MET A 19 -12.21 5.77 6.67
N SER A 20 -12.03 6.76 5.79
CA SER A 20 -10.74 7.04 5.18
C SER A 20 -9.86 7.96 6.04
N LEU A 21 -10.42 8.96 6.72
CA LEU A 21 -9.62 9.91 7.50
C LEU A 21 -8.77 9.24 8.60
N PRO A 22 -9.30 8.30 9.41
CA PRO A 22 -8.49 7.57 10.37
C PRO A 22 -7.36 6.77 9.71
N ILE A 23 -7.61 6.16 8.55
CA ILE A 23 -6.60 5.38 7.80
C ILE A 23 -5.53 6.31 7.25
N ILE A 24 -5.91 7.47 6.71
CA ILE A 24 -4.97 8.49 6.24
C ILE A 24 -4.05 8.95 7.38
N ILE A 25 -4.62 9.26 8.55
CA ILE A 25 -3.86 9.65 9.73
C ILE A 25 -2.89 8.53 10.13
N SER A 26 -3.35 7.27 10.16
CA SER A 26 -2.50 6.11 10.46
C SER A 26 -1.32 6.01 9.50
N MET A 27 -1.54 6.16 8.21
CA MET A 27 -0.48 6.08 7.20
C MET A 27 0.52 7.24 7.33
N LEU A 28 0.04 8.44 7.65
CA LEU A 28 0.93 9.59 7.91
C LEU A 28 1.76 9.39 9.18
N VAL A 29 1.17 8.86 10.25
CA VAL A 29 1.88 8.51 11.49
C VAL A 29 2.94 7.44 11.20
N GLN A 30 2.61 6.43 10.37
CA GLN A 30 3.55 5.40 9.94
C GLN A 30 4.74 6.01 9.17
N ALA A 31 4.49 6.92 8.25
CA ALA A 31 5.56 7.62 7.54
C ALA A 31 6.45 8.43 8.49
N LEU A 32 5.83 9.10 9.46
CA LEU A 32 6.55 9.92 10.43
C LEU A 32 7.48 9.07 11.31
N TYR A 33 6.98 7.95 11.87
CA TYR A 33 7.84 7.12 12.71
C TYR A 33 8.98 6.48 11.91
N ASN A 34 8.77 6.09 10.65
CA ASN A 34 9.85 5.58 9.79
C ASN A 34 10.96 6.62 9.55
N ILE A 35 10.59 7.91 9.46
CA ILE A 35 11.57 9.00 9.37
C ILE A 35 12.33 9.13 10.68
N VAL A 36 11.62 9.13 11.83
CA VAL A 36 12.23 9.24 13.16
C VAL A 36 13.21 8.09 13.42
N ASP A 37 12.81 6.86 13.13
CA ASP A 37 13.67 5.68 13.21
C ASP A 37 14.94 5.84 12.35
N SER A 38 14.79 6.28 11.09
CA SER A 38 15.93 6.54 10.21
C SER A 38 16.88 7.63 10.77
N VAL A 39 16.34 8.65 11.43
CA VAL A 39 17.14 9.71 12.09
C VAL A 39 17.91 9.13 13.29
N PHE A 40 17.31 8.27 14.10
CA PHE A 40 18.03 7.62 15.20
C PHE A 40 19.13 6.69 14.70
N VAL A 41 18.85 5.86 13.69
CA VAL A 41 19.83 4.96 13.09
C VAL A 41 21.00 5.73 12.45
N SER A 42 20.74 6.86 11.78
CA SER A 42 21.80 7.69 11.18
C SER A 42 22.78 8.28 12.19
N ARG A 43 22.35 8.43 13.46
CA ARG A 43 23.23 8.91 14.55
C ARG A 43 24.17 7.85 15.08
N VAL A 44 23.95 6.57 14.76
CA VAL A 44 24.91 5.49 15.13
C VAL A 44 26.16 5.60 14.29
N CYS A 45 26.01 5.47 12.96
CA CYS A 45 27.04 5.72 11.96
C CYS A 45 26.41 5.70 10.55
N GLU A 46 27.13 6.21 9.55
CA GLU A 46 26.66 6.22 8.16
C GLU A 46 26.43 4.80 7.61
N GLN A 47 27.27 3.84 7.99
CA GLN A 47 27.13 2.44 7.57
C GLN A 47 25.87 1.78 8.16
N ALA A 48 25.44 2.18 9.36
CA ALA A 48 24.20 1.71 9.98
C ALA A 48 22.96 2.11 9.15
N LEU A 49 22.90 3.38 8.69
CA LEU A 49 21.82 3.84 7.82
C LEU A 49 21.84 3.11 6.46
N THR A 50 23.04 2.84 5.93
CA THR A 50 23.21 2.07 4.69
C THR A 50 22.68 0.64 4.86
N ALA A 51 22.99 -0.04 5.98
CA ALA A 51 22.49 -1.38 6.27
C ALA A 51 20.96 -1.45 6.28
N VAL A 52 20.28 -0.50 6.97
CA VAL A 52 18.81 -0.42 6.99
C VAL A 52 18.26 -0.11 5.59
N SER A 53 18.89 0.80 4.86
CA SER A 53 18.46 1.16 3.50
C SER A 53 18.53 -0.01 2.52
N LEU A 54 19.55 -0.86 2.63
CA LEU A 54 19.72 -2.07 1.83
C LEU A 54 18.70 -3.18 2.22
N ALA A 55 18.21 -3.20 3.48
CA ALA A 55 17.15 -4.10 3.94
C ALA A 55 15.75 -3.72 3.39
N PHE A 56 15.53 -2.45 3.04
CA PHE A 56 14.23 -1.90 2.68
C PHE A 56 13.48 -2.66 1.56
N PRO A 57 14.11 -3.12 0.45
CA PRO A 57 13.41 -3.91 -0.56
C PRO A 57 12.84 -5.22 -0.02
N ALA A 58 13.56 -5.91 0.85
CA ALA A 58 13.09 -7.16 1.45
C ALA A 58 11.93 -6.90 2.43
N GLN A 59 12.01 -5.84 3.24
CA GLN A 59 10.91 -5.41 4.11
C GLN A 59 9.66 -5.02 3.32
N ASN A 60 9.81 -4.30 2.20
CA ASN A 60 8.69 -3.95 1.34
C ASN A 60 7.99 -5.16 0.75
N LEU A 61 8.72 -6.20 0.36
CA LEU A 61 8.11 -7.45 -0.11
C LEU A 61 7.33 -8.14 1.02
N MET A 62 7.86 -8.17 2.23
CA MET A 62 7.19 -8.71 3.42
C MET A 62 5.89 -7.95 3.72
N ILE A 63 5.94 -6.61 3.77
CA ILE A 63 4.78 -5.75 3.97
C ILE A 63 3.78 -5.92 2.82
N GLY A 64 4.27 -6.03 1.58
CA GLY A 64 3.46 -6.27 0.39
C GLY A 64 2.68 -7.58 0.48
N LEU A 65 3.30 -8.66 0.96
CA LEU A 65 2.64 -9.95 1.16
C LEU A 65 1.56 -9.86 2.24
N ALA A 66 1.86 -9.23 3.38
CA ALA A 66 0.91 -9.04 4.46
C ALA A 66 -0.30 -8.18 4.02
N THR A 67 -0.04 -7.03 3.41
CA THR A 67 -1.10 -6.10 2.96
C THR A 67 -1.92 -6.67 1.81
N GLY A 68 -1.29 -7.36 0.85
CA GLY A 68 -1.99 -8.00 -0.26
C GLY A 68 -2.96 -9.09 0.23
N THR A 69 -2.51 -9.98 1.11
CA THR A 69 -3.37 -10.99 1.73
C THR A 69 -4.54 -10.32 2.47
N ALA A 70 -4.26 -9.28 3.23
CA ALA A 70 -5.27 -8.56 4.00
C ALA A 70 -6.29 -7.80 3.13
N VAL A 71 -5.90 -7.32 1.94
CA VAL A 71 -6.83 -6.72 0.95
C VAL A 71 -7.82 -7.78 0.44
N GLY A 72 -7.35 -8.99 0.15
CA GLY A 72 -8.22 -10.11 -0.25
C GLY A 72 -9.27 -10.44 0.81
N VAL A 73 -8.83 -10.55 2.07
CA VAL A 73 -9.72 -10.79 3.22
C VAL A 73 -10.74 -9.66 3.38
N ASN A 74 -10.29 -8.40 3.31
CA ASN A 74 -11.16 -7.24 3.47
C ASN A 74 -12.27 -7.19 2.39
N ALA A 75 -11.94 -7.47 1.12
CA ALA A 75 -12.89 -7.47 0.03
C ALA A 75 -13.94 -8.61 0.18
N LEU A 76 -13.50 -9.84 0.46
CA LEU A 76 -14.41 -10.99 0.61
C LEU A 76 -15.28 -10.87 1.87
N MET A 77 -14.70 -10.46 3.00
CA MET A 77 -15.43 -10.24 4.24
C MET A 77 -16.48 -9.13 4.08
N GLY A 78 -16.11 -8.01 3.43
CA GLY A 78 -17.06 -6.92 3.16
C GLY A 78 -18.27 -7.38 2.34
N ARG A 79 -18.06 -8.23 1.32
CA ARG A 79 -19.15 -8.83 0.55
C ARG A 79 -20.04 -9.73 1.38
N ALA A 80 -19.44 -10.64 2.18
CA ALA A 80 -20.19 -11.55 3.04
C ALA A 80 -21.05 -10.77 4.04
N LEU A 81 -20.50 -9.73 4.67
CA LEU A 81 -21.26 -8.85 5.59
C LEU A 81 -22.40 -8.12 4.86
N GLY A 82 -22.16 -7.64 3.63
CA GLY A 82 -23.20 -7.00 2.82
C GLY A 82 -24.32 -7.95 2.43
N ALA A 83 -23.99 -9.20 2.14
CA ALA A 83 -24.96 -10.26 1.86
C ALA A 83 -25.63 -10.81 3.14
N LYS A 84 -25.28 -10.31 4.34
CA LYS A 84 -25.73 -10.79 5.65
C LYS A 84 -25.36 -12.26 5.92
N ASP A 85 -24.31 -12.76 5.25
CA ASP A 85 -23.75 -14.09 5.47
C ASP A 85 -22.67 -14.03 6.55
N GLN A 86 -23.12 -14.11 7.79
CA GLN A 86 -22.28 -14.03 8.99
C GLN A 86 -21.29 -15.21 9.10
N GLU A 87 -21.72 -16.39 8.68
CA GLU A 87 -20.88 -17.58 8.74
C GLU A 87 -19.70 -17.46 7.79
N ARG A 88 -19.95 -17.02 6.55
CA ARG A 88 -18.92 -16.77 5.57
C ARG A 88 -17.99 -15.63 5.98
N ALA A 89 -18.51 -14.54 6.56
CA ALA A 89 -17.69 -13.43 7.06
C ALA A 89 -16.70 -13.92 8.14
N ASN A 90 -17.18 -14.72 9.11
CA ASN A 90 -16.33 -15.31 10.15
C ASN A 90 -15.32 -16.30 9.57
N ALA A 91 -15.71 -17.14 8.60
CA ALA A 91 -14.82 -18.06 7.92
C ALA A 91 -13.70 -17.34 7.16
N VAL A 92 -14.02 -16.27 6.45
CA VAL A 92 -13.01 -15.43 5.74
C VAL A 92 -12.06 -14.79 6.75
N ALA A 93 -12.57 -14.22 7.85
CA ALA A 93 -11.75 -13.56 8.87
C ALA A 93 -10.74 -14.53 9.50
N ILE A 94 -11.18 -15.74 9.89
CA ILE A 94 -10.29 -16.69 10.55
C ILE A 94 -9.27 -17.32 9.60
N ASN A 95 -9.66 -17.59 8.33
CA ASN A 95 -8.71 -17.99 7.30
C ASN A 95 -7.68 -16.88 7.02
N GLY A 96 -8.07 -15.61 7.08
CA GLY A 96 -7.16 -14.46 6.99
C GLY A 96 -6.11 -14.47 8.10
N VAL A 97 -6.51 -14.70 9.35
CA VAL A 97 -5.56 -14.81 10.48
C VAL A 97 -4.62 -16.01 10.29
N PHE A 98 -5.14 -17.16 9.85
CA PHE A 98 -4.30 -18.30 9.50
C PHE A 98 -3.26 -17.96 8.42
N LEU A 99 -3.66 -17.25 7.36
CA LEU A 99 -2.77 -16.85 6.29
C LEU A 99 -1.74 -15.80 6.74
N ALA A 100 -2.07 -14.95 7.72
CA ALA A 100 -1.10 -14.04 8.33
C ALA A 100 0.02 -14.83 9.04
N VAL A 101 -0.33 -15.87 9.80
CA VAL A 101 0.65 -16.76 10.45
C VAL A 101 1.49 -17.52 9.43
N VAL A 102 0.87 -18.04 8.37
CA VAL A 102 1.59 -18.74 7.28
C VAL A 102 2.53 -17.78 6.55
N GLY A 103 2.08 -16.58 6.23
CA GLY A 103 2.90 -15.54 5.59
C GLY A 103 4.12 -15.17 6.43
N PHE A 104 3.93 -14.97 7.73
CA PHE A 104 5.02 -14.81 8.68
C PHE A 104 6.01 -15.98 8.62
N ALA A 105 5.52 -17.23 8.72
CA ALA A 105 6.39 -18.40 8.73
C ALA A 105 7.23 -18.50 7.44
N ILE A 106 6.62 -18.22 6.29
CA ILE A 106 7.34 -18.19 5.00
C ILE A 106 8.43 -17.10 5.02
N CYS A 107 8.10 -15.88 5.45
CA CYS A 107 9.07 -14.78 5.51
C CYS A 107 10.22 -15.06 6.50
N ALA A 108 9.93 -15.64 7.66
CA ALA A 108 10.94 -16.02 8.64
C ALA A 108 11.90 -17.09 8.08
N VAL A 109 11.37 -18.13 7.44
CA VAL A 109 12.20 -19.19 6.82
C VAL A 109 13.05 -18.61 5.68
N LEU A 110 12.49 -17.77 4.81
CA LEU A 110 13.24 -17.13 3.73
C LEU A 110 14.33 -16.22 4.29
N ALA A 111 14.09 -15.47 5.35
CA ALA A 111 15.11 -14.63 5.97
C ALA A 111 16.23 -15.46 6.56
N LEU A 112 15.92 -16.55 7.28
CA LEU A 112 16.94 -17.44 7.85
C LEU A 112 17.86 -18.05 6.79
N LEU A 113 17.30 -18.36 5.60
CA LEU A 113 18.07 -18.96 4.52
C LEU A 113 18.83 -17.94 3.67
N PHE A 114 18.24 -16.76 3.44
CA PHE A 114 18.72 -15.84 2.40
C PHE A 114 19.20 -14.48 2.89
N ALA A 115 19.00 -14.07 4.16
CA ALA A 115 19.41 -12.74 4.62
C ALA A 115 20.92 -12.51 4.46
N GLY A 116 21.76 -13.43 4.89
CA GLY A 116 23.23 -13.33 4.75
C GLY A 116 23.68 -13.26 3.27
N PRO A 117 23.31 -14.24 2.42
CA PRO A 117 23.57 -14.17 0.96
C PRO A 117 23.06 -12.90 0.30
N PHE A 118 21.89 -12.41 0.69
CA PHE A 118 21.30 -11.18 0.16
C PHE A 118 22.19 -9.96 0.41
N PHE A 119 22.67 -9.75 1.65
CA PHE A 119 23.57 -8.64 1.96
C PHE A 119 24.94 -8.79 1.32
N ARG A 120 25.52 -9.99 1.31
CA ARG A 120 26.81 -10.26 0.64
C ARG A 120 26.76 -9.99 -0.86
N SER A 121 25.62 -10.13 -1.50
CA SER A 121 25.45 -9.80 -2.92
C SER A 121 25.43 -8.31 -3.21
N GLN A 122 25.15 -7.47 -2.19
CA GLN A 122 24.99 -6.03 -2.35
C GLN A 122 26.25 -5.24 -1.94
N THR A 123 27.02 -5.73 -0.96
CA THR A 123 28.18 -5.02 -0.42
C THR A 123 29.26 -5.99 0.08
N GLN A 124 30.53 -5.50 0.08
CA GLN A 124 31.69 -6.21 0.63
C GLN A 124 32.11 -5.67 2.01
N ILE A 125 31.38 -4.69 2.56
CA ILE A 125 31.68 -4.08 3.86
C ILE A 125 31.12 -4.97 4.95
N ASP A 126 31.98 -5.66 5.71
CA ASP A 126 31.58 -6.65 6.73
C ASP A 126 30.58 -6.08 7.74
N TYR A 127 30.78 -4.86 8.24
CA TYR A 127 29.84 -4.22 9.18
C TYR A 127 28.43 -4.11 8.61
N ILE A 128 28.29 -3.71 7.33
CA ILE A 128 26.98 -3.57 6.69
C ILE A 128 26.33 -4.93 6.47
N VAL A 129 27.12 -5.93 6.09
CA VAL A 129 26.65 -7.31 5.91
C VAL A 129 26.15 -7.88 7.23
N GLU A 130 26.91 -7.76 8.31
CA GLU A 130 26.56 -8.29 9.63
C GLU A 130 25.36 -7.56 10.22
N SER A 131 25.46 -6.24 10.39
CA SER A 131 24.38 -5.43 10.98
C SER A 131 23.09 -5.48 10.15
N GLY A 132 23.18 -5.48 8.81
CA GLY A 132 22.02 -5.57 7.94
C GLY A 132 21.36 -6.95 7.99
N THR A 133 22.17 -8.02 8.05
CA THR A 133 21.67 -9.39 8.20
C THR A 133 20.92 -9.54 9.53
N ASP A 134 21.50 -9.10 10.64
CA ASP A 134 20.90 -9.17 11.97
C ASP A 134 19.60 -8.34 12.02
N TYR A 135 19.62 -7.14 11.47
CA TYR A 135 18.44 -6.29 11.34
C TYR A 135 17.30 -6.99 10.59
N LEU A 136 17.60 -7.55 9.41
CA LEU A 136 16.60 -8.23 8.59
C LEU A 136 16.10 -9.52 9.25
N LEU A 137 16.95 -10.26 9.91
CA LEU A 137 16.57 -11.46 10.67
C LEU A 137 15.61 -11.11 11.81
N VAL A 138 15.93 -10.10 12.62
CA VAL A 138 15.06 -9.65 13.71
C VAL A 138 13.71 -9.18 13.16
N CYS A 139 13.71 -8.36 12.11
CA CYS A 139 12.47 -7.88 11.49
C CYS A 139 11.62 -9.03 10.95
N CYS A 140 12.20 -9.98 10.21
CA CYS A 140 11.45 -11.06 9.58
C CYS A 140 11.05 -12.16 10.57
N CYS A 141 11.91 -12.56 11.49
CA CYS A 141 11.58 -13.55 12.52
C CYS A 141 10.63 -13.00 13.58
N GLY A 142 10.62 -11.67 13.78
CA GLY A 142 9.66 -10.97 14.63
C GLY A 142 8.40 -10.53 13.92
N SER A 143 8.26 -10.75 12.61
CA SER A 143 7.18 -10.21 11.79
C SER A 143 5.79 -10.79 12.06
N LEU A 144 5.65 -11.77 12.95
CA LEU A 144 4.34 -12.26 13.38
C LEU A 144 3.44 -11.11 13.88
N GLY A 145 4.03 -10.16 14.65
CA GLY A 145 3.35 -8.95 15.09
C GLY A 145 2.82 -8.16 13.91
N LEU A 146 3.64 -7.87 12.92
CA LEU A 146 3.29 -7.13 11.71
C LEU A 146 2.17 -7.80 10.90
N PHE A 147 2.31 -9.09 10.58
CA PHE A 147 1.32 -9.83 9.78
C PHE A 147 -0.04 -9.88 10.47
N CYS A 148 -0.05 -10.15 11.78
CA CYS A 148 -1.28 -10.20 12.56
C CYS A 148 -1.87 -8.80 12.78
N GLU A 149 -1.05 -7.77 13.04
CA GLU A 149 -1.50 -6.39 13.18
C GLU A 149 -2.22 -5.91 11.91
N ILE A 150 -1.58 -6.03 10.75
CA ILE A 150 -2.17 -5.65 9.46
C ILE A 150 -3.48 -6.42 9.23
N MET A 151 -3.52 -7.71 9.52
CA MET A 151 -4.72 -8.51 9.34
C MET A 151 -5.85 -8.04 10.27
N PHE A 152 -5.60 -7.89 11.56
CA PHE A 152 -6.62 -7.44 12.52
C PHE A 152 -7.09 -6.01 12.24
N GLU A 153 -6.22 -5.13 11.78
CA GLU A 153 -6.61 -3.79 11.34
C GLU A 153 -7.54 -3.84 10.12
N ARG A 154 -7.27 -4.70 9.15
CA ARG A 154 -8.15 -4.89 7.98
C ARG A 154 -9.50 -5.48 8.36
N LEU A 155 -9.56 -6.36 9.36
CA LEU A 155 -10.83 -6.82 9.89
C LEU A 155 -11.64 -5.68 10.52
N LEU A 156 -11.00 -4.79 11.31
CA LEU A 156 -11.64 -3.60 11.87
C LEU A 156 -12.10 -2.63 10.78
N GLN A 157 -11.30 -2.42 9.75
CA GLN A 157 -11.65 -1.56 8.61
C GLN A 157 -12.81 -2.15 7.81
N GLY A 158 -12.78 -3.45 7.52
CA GLY A 158 -13.82 -4.16 6.77
C GLY A 158 -15.18 -4.19 7.45
N THR A 159 -15.21 -4.14 8.78
CA THR A 159 -16.44 -4.04 9.59
C THR A 159 -16.86 -2.58 9.86
N GLY A 160 -16.17 -1.61 9.27
CA GLY A 160 -16.52 -0.20 9.43
C GLY A 160 -15.88 0.51 10.63
N ARG A 161 -14.95 -0.12 11.36
CA ARG A 161 -14.37 0.39 12.61
C ARG A 161 -12.96 0.98 12.43
N SER A 162 -12.73 1.76 11.36
CA SER A 162 -11.41 2.31 10.99
C SER A 162 -10.76 3.18 12.07
N ILE A 163 -11.54 3.82 12.94
CA ILE A 163 -11.00 4.61 14.09
C ILE A 163 -10.22 3.70 15.04
N LEU A 164 -10.68 2.46 15.26
CA LEU A 164 -9.98 1.52 16.14
C LEU A 164 -8.65 1.08 15.52
N SER A 165 -8.57 0.90 14.20
CA SER A 165 -7.29 0.60 13.53
C SER A 165 -6.31 1.77 13.60
N MET A 166 -6.79 3.02 13.62
CA MET A 166 -5.94 4.18 13.86
C MET A 166 -5.29 4.15 15.25
N TYR A 167 -6.03 3.76 16.28
CA TYR A 167 -5.48 3.66 17.64
C TYR A 167 -4.45 2.54 17.76
N THR A 168 -4.64 1.41 17.07
CA THR A 168 -3.67 0.30 17.11
C THR A 168 -2.35 0.70 16.49
N GLN A 169 -2.39 1.28 15.31
CA GLN A 169 -1.20 1.76 14.61
C GLN A 169 -0.53 2.93 15.33
N GLY A 170 -1.33 3.85 15.93
CA GLY A 170 -0.82 4.94 16.73
C GLY A 170 -0.07 4.45 17.97
N LEU A 171 -0.58 3.44 18.68
CA LEU A 171 0.10 2.82 19.81
C LEU A 171 1.43 2.18 19.37
N GLY A 172 1.43 1.40 18.29
CA GLY A 172 2.64 0.78 17.75
C GLY A 172 3.72 1.81 17.43
N ALA A 173 3.34 2.92 16.77
CA ALA A 173 4.26 4.01 16.45
C ALA A 173 4.82 4.71 17.68
N ILE A 174 3.99 5.01 18.69
CA ILE A 174 4.44 5.65 19.96
C ILE A 174 5.43 4.73 20.68
N VAL A 175 5.10 3.44 20.80
CA VAL A 175 5.98 2.46 21.46
C VAL A 175 7.31 2.37 20.74
N ASN A 176 7.31 2.30 19.40
CA ASN A 176 8.53 2.27 18.60
C ASN A 176 9.40 3.52 18.85
N ILE A 177 8.83 4.74 18.69
CA ILE A 177 9.55 6.01 18.88
C ILE A 177 10.17 6.12 20.30
N VAL A 178 9.48 5.61 21.32
CA VAL A 178 9.99 5.62 22.70
C VAL A 178 11.09 4.60 22.93
N LEU A 179 10.97 3.41 22.31
CA LEU A 179 11.91 2.32 22.50
C LEU A 179 13.18 2.45 21.62
N ASP A 180 13.09 3.11 20.46
CA ASP A 180 14.23 3.31 19.56
C ASP A 180 15.46 3.88 20.29
N PRO A 181 15.40 5.06 20.94
CA PRO A 181 16.57 5.61 21.61
C PRO A 181 17.06 4.73 22.78
N ILE A 182 16.17 3.98 23.43
CA ILE A 182 16.53 3.09 24.53
C ILE A 182 17.35 1.90 24.01
N PHE A 183 16.86 1.21 22.98
CA PHE A 183 17.55 0.05 22.43
C PHE A 183 18.80 0.44 21.63
N ILE A 184 18.73 1.54 20.87
CA ILE A 184 19.84 1.97 20.03
C ILE A 184 21.02 2.51 20.87
N PHE A 185 20.75 3.42 21.82
CA PHE A 185 21.80 4.17 22.52
C PHE A 185 22.01 3.74 23.97
N VAL A 186 20.93 3.47 24.75
CA VAL A 186 21.09 3.12 26.18
C VAL A 186 21.55 1.68 26.34
N LEU A 187 20.99 0.74 25.54
CA LEU A 187 21.39 -0.67 25.53
C LEU A 187 22.50 -0.98 24.53
N ASP A 188 22.95 0.04 23.77
CA ASP A 188 24.05 -0.05 22.79
C ASP A 188 23.87 -1.18 21.74
N MET A 189 22.61 -1.45 21.37
CA MET A 189 22.30 -2.48 20.38
C MET A 189 22.42 -1.99 18.93
N GLY A 190 22.66 -0.69 18.71
CA GLY A 190 22.82 -0.11 17.39
C GLY A 190 21.64 -0.40 16.45
N VAL A 191 21.94 -0.85 15.22
CA VAL A 191 20.96 -1.15 14.17
C VAL A 191 19.97 -2.24 14.58
N THR A 192 20.45 -3.27 15.29
CA THR A 192 19.59 -4.36 15.80
C THR A 192 18.57 -3.85 16.82
N GLY A 193 18.94 -2.84 17.61
CA GLY A 193 18.05 -2.17 18.55
C GLY A 193 16.84 -1.53 17.87
N ALA A 194 17.03 -0.86 16.73
CA ALA A 194 15.95 -0.32 15.92
C ALA A 194 14.99 -1.42 15.43
N ALA A 195 15.52 -2.55 14.96
CA ALA A 195 14.69 -3.69 14.57
C ALA A 195 13.86 -4.23 15.73
N VAL A 196 14.46 -4.40 16.91
CA VAL A 196 13.77 -4.89 18.12
C VAL A 196 12.65 -3.91 18.55
N ALA A 197 12.92 -2.62 18.58
CA ALA A 197 11.92 -1.60 18.92
C ALA A 197 10.74 -1.63 17.95
N THR A 198 11.01 -1.75 16.65
CA THR A 198 9.98 -1.89 15.61
C THR A 198 9.12 -3.13 15.83
N VAL A 199 9.72 -4.28 16.08
CA VAL A 199 9.01 -5.54 16.34
C VAL A 199 8.13 -5.43 17.60
N ILE A 200 8.64 -4.86 18.68
CA ILE A 200 7.86 -4.65 19.90
C ILE A 200 6.68 -3.72 19.66
N GLY A 201 6.87 -2.62 18.93
CA GLY A 201 5.80 -1.71 18.54
C GLY A 201 4.69 -2.42 17.78
N GLN A 202 5.05 -3.24 16.79
CA GLN A 202 4.11 -4.04 16.01
C GLN A 202 3.37 -5.08 16.86
N PHE A 203 4.02 -5.72 17.82
CA PHE A 203 3.36 -6.64 18.75
C PHE A 203 2.37 -5.90 19.66
N CYS A 204 2.71 -4.71 20.16
CA CYS A 204 1.77 -3.90 20.96
C CYS A 204 0.55 -3.48 20.15
N GLY A 205 0.74 -3.04 18.89
CA GLY A 205 -0.34 -2.75 17.96
C GLY A 205 -1.21 -3.98 17.67
N CYS A 206 -0.58 -5.12 17.40
CA CYS A 206 -1.23 -6.40 17.17
C CYS A 206 -2.12 -6.84 18.35
N ILE A 207 -1.60 -6.79 19.58
CA ILE A 207 -2.35 -7.17 20.78
C ILE A 207 -3.57 -6.25 20.96
N LEU A 208 -3.40 -4.95 20.79
CA LEU A 208 -4.50 -4.00 20.88
C LEU A 208 -5.54 -4.23 19.78
N ALA A 209 -5.10 -4.50 18.54
CA ALA A 209 -5.96 -4.81 17.41
C ALA A 209 -6.77 -6.10 17.65
N LEU A 210 -6.14 -7.13 18.22
CA LEU A 210 -6.81 -8.37 18.62
C LEU A 210 -7.86 -8.10 19.71
N ILE A 211 -7.51 -7.34 20.74
CA ILE A 211 -8.45 -6.98 21.82
C ILE A 211 -9.67 -6.23 21.25
N PHE A 212 -9.45 -5.30 20.32
CA PHE A 212 -10.55 -4.58 19.68
C PHE A 212 -11.42 -5.51 18.81
N ASN A 213 -10.83 -6.44 18.06
CA ASN A 213 -11.61 -7.41 17.29
C ASN A 213 -12.43 -8.34 18.19
N LEU A 214 -11.89 -8.78 19.34
CA LEU A 214 -12.60 -9.68 20.25
C LEU A 214 -13.68 -8.96 21.10
N LYS A 215 -13.45 -7.70 21.52
CA LYS A 215 -14.33 -7.03 22.48
C LYS A 215 -15.23 -5.97 21.86
N LYS A 216 -14.84 -5.35 20.74
CA LYS A 216 -15.56 -4.21 20.15
C LYS A 216 -16.07 -4.48 18.74
N ASN A 217 -15.69 -5.58 18.10
CA ASN A 217 -16.13 -5.91 16.76
C ASN A 217 -17.31 -6.90 16.83
N GLU A 218 -18.52 -6.36 16.82
CA GLU A 218 -19.76 -7.14 16.91
C GLU A 218 -20.12 -7.82 15.58
N GLU A 219 -19.50 -7.40 14.49
CA GLU A 219 -19.81 -7.85 13.12
C GLU A 219 -19.13 -9.18 12.76
N ILE A 220 -18.10 -9.58 13.49
CA ILE A 220 -17.38 -10.84 13.27
C ILE A 220 -17.02 -11.52 14.59
N HIS A 221 -17.07 -12.85 14.59
CA HIS A 221 -16.69 -13.66 15.72
C HIS A 221 -15.51 -14.55 15.37
N LEU A 222 -14.32 -14.25 15.93
CA LEU A 222 -13.13 -15.06 15.72
C LEU A 222 -13.15 -16.29 16.62
N GLN A 223 -13.50 -17.44 16.07
CA GLN A 223 -13.49 -18.73 16.77
C GLN A 223 -12.29 -19.56 16.30
N PHE A 224 -11.26 -19.64 17.14
CA PHE A 224 -10.05 -20.43 16.83
C PHE A 224 -10.21 -21.91 17.13
N ARG A 225 -11.16 -22.28 18.01
CA ARG A 225 -11.34 -23.67 18.44
C ARG A 225 -12.01 -24.49 17.35
N GLY A 226 -11.36 -25.57 16.91
CA GLY A 226 -11.88 -26.45 15.85
C GLY A 226 -11.67 -25.91 14.43
N PHE A 227 -10.85 -24.86 14.26
CA PHE A 227 -10.55 -24.29 12.95
C PHE A 227 -9.91 -25.33 12.02
N ARG A 228 -10.42 -25.38 10.79
CA ARG A 228 -9.82 -26.11 9.66
C ARG A 228 -9.68 -25.15 8.49
N PRO A 229 -8.50 -25.06 7.85
CA PRO A 229 -8.31 -24.21 6.69
C PRO A 229 -9.27 -24.58 5.55
N ASN A 230 -9.97 -23.59 5.01
CA ASN A 230 -10.79 -23.76 3.82
C ASN A 230 -9.98 -23.32 2.60
N TRP A 231 -9.45 -24.29 1.85
CA TRP A 231 -8.57 -24.03 0.71
C TRP A 231 -9.25 -23.28 -0.43
N ARG A 232 -10.58 -23.38 -0.59
CA ARG A 232 -11.33 -22.56 -1.57
C ARG A 232 -11.33 -21.10 -1.16
N LEU A 233 -11.62 -20.80 0.10
CA LEU A 233 -11.52 -19.42 0.61
C LEU A 233 -10.09 -18.88 0.52
N VAL A 234 -9.08 -19.69 0.79
CA VAL A 234 -7.67 -19.34 0.63
C VAL A 234 -7.38 -18.96 -0.83
N GLY A 235 -7.85 -19.78 -1.78
CA GLY A 235 -7.73 -19.48 -3.21
C GLY A 235 -8.38 -18.15 -3.60
N ASN A 236 -9.60 -17.89 -3.13
CA ASN A 236 -10.32 -16.65 -3.38
C ASN A 236 -9.66 -15.43 -2.75
N ILE A 237 -9.10 -15.57 -1.54
CA ILE A 237 -8.31 -14.50 -0.88
C ILE A 237 -7.09 -14.14 -1.74
N TYR A 238 -6.33 -15.14 -2.21
CA TYR A 238 -5.15 -14.89 -3.02
C TYR A 238 -5.47 -14.47 -4.46
N ALA A 239 -6.61 -14.84 -5.02
CA ALA A 239 -7.05 -14.32 -6.32
C ALA A 239 -7.19 -12.77 -6.32
N ILE A 240 -7.51 -12.20 -5.16
CA ILE A 240 -7.56 -10.73 -4.98
C ILE A 240 -6.24 -10.20 -4.42
N GLY A 241 -5.64 -10.92 -3.47
CA GLY A 241 -4.46 -10.49 -2.73
C GLY A 241 -3.17 -10.52 -3.54
N LEU A 242 -2.92 -11.59 -4.29
CA LEU A 242 -1.69 -11.77 -5.06
C LEU A 242 -1.46 -10.68 -6.12
N PRO A 243 -2.47 -10.24 -6.89
CA PRO A 243 -2.32 -9.09 -7.77
C PRO A 243 -1.85 -7.82 -7.04
N SER A 244 -2.28 -7.61 -5.79
CA SER A 244 -1.87 -6.46 -4.98
C SER A 244 -0.40 -6.57 -4.54
N VAL A 245 0.08 -7.78 -4.21
CA VAL A 245 1.51 -8.04 -3.93
C VAL A 245 2.37 -7.72 -5.16
N ILE A 246 1.95 -8.20 -6.33
CA ILE A 246 2.66 -7.97 -7.60
C ILE A 246 2.75 -6.48 -7.92
N MET A 247 1.69 -5.70 -7.67
CA MET A 247 1.72 -4.26 -7.90
C MET A 247 2.82 -3.54 -7.09
N VAL A 248 3.11 -3.98 -5.88
CA VAL A 248 4.21 -3.43 -5.06
C VAL A 248 5.57 -3.75 -5.71
N ALA A 249 5.76 -4.99 -6.18
CA ALA A 249 6.99 -5.40 -6.85
C ALA A 249 7.23 -4.64 -8.17
N ILE A 250 6.19 -4.39 -8.95
CA ILE A 250 6.26 -3.63 -10.21
C ILE A 250 6.83 -2.23 -9.97
N GLY A 251 6.42 -1.55 -8.89
CA GLY A 251 6.95 -0.23 -8.54
C GLY A 251 8.47 -0.24 -8.32
N SER A 252 8.99 -1.27 -7.69
CA SER A 252 10.44 -1.43 -7.48
C SER A 252 11.20 -1.66 -8.80
N VAL A 253 10.66 -2.50 -9.68
CA VAL A 253 11.24 -2.74 -11.02
C VAL A 253 11.25 -1.46 -11.85
N MET A 254 10.16 -0.72 -11.86
CA MET A 254 10.05 0.57 -12.56
C MET A 254 11.10 1.56 -12.06
N THR A 255 11.25 1.71 -10.75
CA THR A 255 12.24 2.62 -10.15
C THR A 255 13.67 2.23 -10.56
N PHE A 256 13.98 0.95 -10.55
CA PHE A 256 15.27 0.44 -11.02
C PHE A 256 15.53 0.79 -12.49
N CYS A 257 14.55 0.56 -13.37
CA CYS A 257 14.67 0.88 -14.79
C CYS A 257 14.85 2.38 -15.03
N MET A 258 14.07 3.23 -14.33
CA MET A 258 14.17 4.68 -14.43
C MET A 258 15.55 5.19 -14.01
N ASN A 259 16.09 4.71 -12.88
CA ASN A 259 17.43 5.08 -12.45
C ASN A 259 18.50 4.70 -13.49
N LYS A 260 18.40 3.52 -14.09
CA LYS A 260 19.32 3.10 -15.17
C LYS A 260 19.23 4.01 -16.39
N ILE A 261 18.01 4.42 -16.79
CA ILE A 261 17.80 5.33 -17.92
C ILE A 261 18.38 6.72 -17.61
N LEU A 262 18.14 7.27 -16.43
CA LEU A 262 18.66 8.57 -16.01
C LEU A 262 20.19 8.58 -15.98
N ILE A 263 20.82 7.57 -15.38
CA ILE A 263 22.29 7.48 -15.33
C ILE A 263 22.90 7.34 -16.75
N ALA A 264 22.22 6.63 -17.65
CA ALA A 264 22.72 6.37 -19.00
C ALA A 264 22.61 7.60 -19.94
N TYR A 265 21.53 8.37 -19.84
CA TYR A 265 21.20 9.37 -20.87
C TYR A 265 21.06 10.80 -20.36
N HIS A 266 20.87 11.03 -19.05
CA HIS A 266 20.79 12.39 -18.50
C HIS A 266 22.20 12.97 -18.31
N SER A 267 22.45 14.22 -18.71
CA SER A 267 23.77 14.87 -18.59
C SER A 267 24.23 14.98 -17.12
N ALA A 268 23.29 15.18 -16.19
CA ALA A 268 23.56 15.21 -14.74
C ALA A 268 23.63 13.81 -14.09
N LYS A 269 23.48 12.71 -14.86
CA LYS A 269 23.67 11.29 -14.42
C LYS A 269 23.15 10.99 -12.99
N GLU A 270 24.10 10.82 -12.05
CA GLU A 270 23.80 10.45 -10.67
C GLU A 270 22.98 11.52 -9.94
N THR A 271 23.19 12.81 -10.25
CA THR A 271 22.39 13.89 -9.68
C THR A 271 20.92 13.79 -10.11
N ALA A 272 20.66 13.39 -11.36
CA ALA A 272 19.29 13.18 -11.83
C ALA A 272 18.62 11.96 -11.14
N ALA A 273 19.36 10.87 -10.94
CA ALA A 273 18.88 9.72 -10.19
C ALA A 273 18.61 10.07 -8.71
N THR A 274 19.45 10.89 -8.10
CA THR A 274 19.26 11.36 -6.72
C THR A 274 18.04 12.29 -6.63
N ALA A 275 17.87 13.23 -7.55
CA ALA A 275 16.69 14.09 -7.63
C ALA A 275 15.41 13.29 -7.81
N PHE A 276 15.45 12.21 -8.59
CA PHE A 276 14.34 11.26 -8.75
C PHE A 276 14.05 10.49 -7.44
N GLY A 277 15.06 10.10 -6.69
CA GLY A 277 14.90 9.49 -5.36
C GLY A 277 14.20 10.45 -4.38
N ILE A 278 14.57 11.74 -4.38
CA ILE A 278 13.91 12.77 -3.56
C ILE A 278 12.46 12.98 -4.02
N TYR A 279 12.21 13.02 -5.32
CA TYR A 279 10.86 13.05 -5.85
C TYR A 279 10.01 11.91 -5.27
N PHE A 280 10.52 10.67 -5.23
CA PHE A 280 9.78 9.53 -4.67
C PHE A 280 9.41 9.71 -3.20
N LYS A 281 10.33 10.25 -2.39
CA LYS A 281 10.07 10.55 -0.98
C LYS A 281 8.97 11.60 -0.83
N LEU A 282 9.07 12.71 -1.56
CA LEU A 282 8.06 13.77 -1.55
C LEU A 282 6.70 13.28 -2.08
N ASN A 283 6.72 12.52 -3.16
CA ASN A 283 5.54 11.92 -3.77
C ASN A 283 4.79 11.00 -2.80
N SER A 284 5.50 10.24 -1.97
CA SER A 284 4.89 9.35 -0.97
C SER A 284 3.95 10.11 -0.03
N PHE A 285 4.30 11.31 0.43
CA PHE A 285 3.45 12.12 1.29
C PHE A 285 2.15 12.56 0.61
N ILE A 286 2.17 12.80 -0.70
CA ILE A 286 0.99 13.20 -1.48
C ILE A 286 0.12 11.99 -1.80
N PHE A 287 0.72 10.83 -2.07
CA PHE A 287 -0.01 9.62 -2.43
C PHE A 287 -0.55 8.84 -1.22
N MET A 288 0.08 8.93 -0.04
CA MET A 288 -0.42 8.26 1.18
C MET A 288 -1.89 8.60 1.51
N PRO A 289 -2.34 9.87 1.48
CA PRO A 289 -3.75 10.18 1.67
C PRO A 289 -4.67 9.50 0.65
N VAL A 290 -4.25 9.37 -0.60
CA VAL A 290 -5.04 8.69 -1.64
C VAL A 290 -5.09 7.19 -1.40
N PHE A 291 -3.99 6.57 -0.98
CA PHE A 291 -3.98 5.17 -0.58
C PHE A 291 -4.83 4.92 0.68
N GLY A 292 -4.80 5.84 1.64
CA GLY A 292 -5.68 5.78 2.81
C GLY A 292 -7.16 5.90 2.43
N LEU A 293 -7.49 6.82 1.51
CA LEU A 293 -8.83 6.92 0.92
C LEU A 293 -9.24 5.60 0.24
N ASN A 294 -8.37 5.05 -0.59
CA ASN A 294 -8.58 3.79 -1.29
C ASN A 294 -8.88 2.63 -0.31
N ASN A 295 -8.07 2.48 0.74
CA ASN A 295 -8.26 1.46 1.76
C ASN A 295 -9.59 1.61 2.51
N GLY A 296 -10.08 2.84 2.71
CA GLY A 296 -11.38 3.11 3.30
C GLY A 296 -12.57 2.86 2.37
N VAL A 297 -12.36 3.01 1.05
CA VAL A 297 -13.42 2.83 0.02
C VAL A 297 -13.66 1.36 -0.31
N VAL A 298 -12.62 0.52 -0.33
CA VAL A 298 -12.74 -0.91 -0.64
C VAL A 298 -13.82 -1.61 0.17
N PRO A 299 -13.86 -1.53 1.52
CA PRO A 299 -14.92 -2.18 2.30
C PRO A 299 -16.31 -1.60 2.05
N ILE A 300 -16.43 -0.30 1.74
CA ILE A 300 -17.72 0.33 1.43
C ILE A 300 -18.29 -0.23 0.13
N VAL A 301 -17.46 -0.30 -0.92
CA VAL A 301 -17.88 -0.84 -2.22
C VAL A 301 -18.19 -2.33 -2.12
N ALA A 302 -17.32 -3.11 -1.43
CA ALA A 302 -17.49 -4.55 -1.25
C ALA A 302 -18.78 -4.87 -0.47
N TYR A 303 -19.06 -4.15 0.63
CA TYR A 303 -20.30 -4.30 1.40
C TYR A 303 -21.54 -4.02 0.56
N ASN A 304 -21.57 -2.86 -0.14
CA ASN A 304 -22.73 -2.48 -0.94
C ASN A 304 -22.91 -3.38 -2.18
N TYR A 305 -21.84 -4.03 -2.66
CA TYR A 305 -21.94 -5.07 -3.67
C TYR A 305 -22.64 -6.32 -3.10
N GLY A 306 -22.22 -6.80 -1.94
CA GLY A 306 -22.90 -7.92 -1.25
C GLY A 306 -24.34 -7.62 -0.91
N ALA A 307 -24.66 -6.37 -0.51
CA ALA A 307 -26.01 -5.88 -0.25
C ALA A 307 -26.80 -5.54 -1.53
N GLN A 308 -26.23 -5.74 -2.72
CA GLN A 308 -26.85 -5.45 -4.02
C GLN A 308 -27.38 -4.02 -4.19
N ASN A 309 -26.70 -3.05 -3.62
CA ASN A 309 -27.11 -1.65 -3.67
C ASN A 309 -26.28 -0.87 -4.70
N ARG A 310 -26.74 -0.89 -5.98
CA ARG A 310 -26.05 -0.23 -7.09
C ARG A 310 -25.89 1.27 -6.87
N LEU A 311 -26.92 1.96 -6.38
CA LEU A 311 -26.87 3.41 -6.22
C LEU A 311 -25.78 3.83 -5.25
N ARG A 312 -25.68 3.17 -4.09
CA ARG A 312 -24.64 3.46 -3.11
C ARG A 312 -23.24 3.13 -3.62
N MET A 313 -23.09 2.03 -4.38
CA MET A 313 -21.81 1.69 -5.01
C MET A 313 -21.34 2.76 -5.99
N VAL A 314 -22.20 3.15 -6.94
CA VAL A 314 -21.89 4.15 -7.97
C VAL A 314 -21.56 5.49 -7.32
N GLU A 315 -22.36 5.91 -6.32
CA GLU A 315 -22.11 7.14 -5.57
C GLU A 315 -20.79 7.09 -4.83
N THR A 316 -20.46 5.97 -4.20
CA THR A 316 -19.17 5.78 -3.51
C THR A 316 -17.99 5.90 -4.47
N ILE A 317 -18.04 5.20 -5.61
CA ILE A 317 -16.99 5.23 -6.63
C ILE A 317 -16.83 6.66 -7.19
N LYS A 318 -17.94 7.32 -7.53
CA LYS A 318 -17.91 8.69 -8.05
C LYS A 318 -17.30 9.67 -7.04
N ARG A 319 -17.77 9.66 -5.78
CA ARG A 319 -17.27 10.58 -4.75
C ARG A 319 -15.81 10.30 -4.37
N SER A 320 -15.42 9.04 -4.25
CA SER A 320 -14.03 8.68 -3.96
C SER A 320 -13.09 9.13 -5.08
N THR A 321 -13.48 8.99 -6.34
CA THR A 321 -12.69 9.48 -7.48
C THR A 321 -12.54 11.01 -7.44
N ILE A 322 -13.60 11.75 -7.11
CA ILE A 322 -13.53 13.21 -6.95
C ILE A 322 -12.59 13.58 -5.79
N TYR A 323 -12.71 12.93 -4.62
CA TYR A 323 -11.87 13.23 -3.47
C TYR A 323 -10.39 12.90 -3.74
N ALA A 324 -10.12 11.75 -4.37
CA ALA A 324 -8.77 11.39 -4.79
C ALA A 324 -8.17 12.44 -5.75
N SER A 325 -8.95 12.87 -6.75
CA SER A 325 -8.51 13.90 -7.69
C SER A 325 -8.28 15.26 -7.00
N CYS A 326 -9.12 15.66 -6.05
CA CYS A 326 -8.91 16.89 -5.27
C CYS A 326 -7.62 16.84 -4.44
N ILE A 327 -7.34 15.71 -3.77
CA ILE A 327 -6.08 15.53 -3.03
C ILE A 327 -4.89 15.64 -3.98
N MET A 328 -4.98 15.04 -5.16
CA MET A 328 -3.92 15.08 -6.16
C MET A 328 -3.72 16.46 -6.77
N VAL A 329 -4.79 17.22 -7.01
CA VAL A 329 -4.70 18.63 -7.44
C VAL A 329 -3.95 19.46 -6.40
N LEU A 330 -4.22 19.24 -5.10
CA LEU A 330 -3.47 19.90 -4.04
C LEU A 330 -1.98 19.55 -4.13
N GLY A 331 -1.63 18.30 -4.41
CA GLY A 331 -0.24 17.87 -4.65
C GLY A 331 0.40 18.60 -5.84
N VAL A 332 -0.32 18.76 -6.95
CA VAL A 332 0.16 19.56 -8.10
C VAL A 332 0.45 20.99 -7.67
N ILE A 333 -0.50 21.64 -6.99
CA ILE A 333 -0.34 23.04 -6.52
C ILE A 333 0.91 23.18 -5.65
N ILE A 334 1.14 22.25 -4.71
CA ILE A 334 2.33 22.24 -3.85
C ILE A 334 3.61 22.12 -4.67
N PHE A 335 3.69 21.17 -5.61
CA PHE A 335 4.88 20.96 -6.43
C PHE A 335 5.14 22.09 -7.45
N TRP A 336 4.13 22.86 -7.79
CA TRP A 336 4.29 24.03 -8.64
C TRP A 336 4.64 25.29 -7.85
N ALA A 337 4.06 25.49 -6.67
CA ALA A 337 4.25 26.70 -5.87
C ALA A 337 5.60 26.73 -5.15
N ILE A 338 6.03 25.60 -4.56
CA ILE A 338 7.21 25.53 -3.69
C ILE A 338 8.19 24.38 -4.01
N PRO A 339 8.50 24.08 -5.28
CA PRO A 339 9.37 22.94 -5.61
C PRO A 339 10.79 23.11 -5.05
N GLY A 340 11.37 24.31 -5.13
CA GLY A 340 12.71 24.59 -4.62
C GLY A 340 12.84 24.40 -3.11
N PRO A 341 11.99 25.02 -2.29
CA PRO A 341 11.96 24.78 -0.85
C PRO A 341 11.80 23.31 -0.46
N LEU A 342 10.96 22.53 -1.19
CA LEU A 342 10.78 21.09 -0.93
C LEU A 342 12.06 20.29 -1.17
N LEU A 343 12.79 20.60 -2.25
CA LEU A 343 14.07 19.94 -2.53
C LEU A 343 15.15 20.35 -1.51
N LYS A 344 15.17 21.61 -1.05
CA LYS A 344 16.11 22.09 -0.05
C LYS A 344 15.97 21.42 1.32
N ILE A 345 14.81 20.84 1.65
CA ILE A 345 14.65 20.01 2.86
C ILE A 345 15.60 18.79 2.85
N PHE A 346 16.02 18.38 1.65
CA PHE A 346 16.96 17.25 1.44
C PHE A 346 18.36 17.72 1.07
N ASP A 347 18.76 18.93 1.48
CA ASP A 347 20.08 19.53 1.21
C ASP A 347 20.45 19.57 -0.28
N ALA A 348 19.44 19.85 -1.14
CA ALA A 348 19.63 19.85 -2.58
C ALA A 348 20.62 20.95 -3.02
N THR A 349 21.65 20.55 -3.77
CA THR A 349 22.60 21.45 -4.42
C THR A 349 21.96 22.23 -5.57
N ASP A 350 22.61 23.31 -6.04
CA ASP A 350 22.09 24.12 -7.16
C ASP A 350 21.89 23.25 -8.43
N THR A 351 22.79 22.33 -8.72
CA THR A 351 22.66 21.39 -9.83
C THR A 351 21.44 20.49 -9.66
N MET A 352 21.21 20.01 -8.43
CA MET A 352 20.05 19.16 -8.11
C MET A 352 18.74 19.97 -8.22
N LEU A 353 18.74 21.25 -7.87
CA LEU A 353 17.58 22.14 -8.07
C LEU A 353 17.26 22.34 -9.54
N GLN A 354 18.28 22.51 -10.40
CA GLN A 354 18.10 22.67 -11.85
C GLN A 354 17.41 21.44 -12.48
N VAL A 355 17.71 20.23 -12.02
CA VAL A 355 17.09 18.99 -12.49
C VAL A 355 15.77 18.70 -11.78
N GLY A 356 15.73 18.89 -10.47
CA GLY A 356 14.60 18.47 -9.64
C GLY A 356 13.38 19.35 -9.77
N VAL A 357 13.53 20.66 -9.97
CA VAL A 357 12.39 21.59 -10.12
C VAL A 357 11.58 21.29 -11.38
N PRO A 358 12.18 21.15 -12.58
CA PRO A 358 11.44 20.69 -13.76
C PRO A 358 10.82 19.29 -13.56
N ALA A 359 11.57 18.35 -12.96
CA ALA A 359 11.07 17.01 -12.69
C ALA A 359 9.79 17.04 -11.83
N LEU A 360 9.79 17.74 -10.68
CA LEU A 360 8.62 17.87 -9.82
C LEU A 360 7.41 18.48 -10.55
N ARG A 361 7.62 19.53 -11.33
CA ARG A 361 6.55 20.22 -12.07
C ARG A 361 5.97 19.35 -13.17
N ILE A 362 6.81 18.74 -14.00
CA ILE A 362 6.35 17.94 -15.14
C ILE A 362 5.68 16.66 -14.67
N ILE A 363 6.30 15.91 -13.76
CA ILE A 363 5.75 14.65 -13.26
C ILE A 363 4.40 14.88 -12.55
N SER A 364 4.28 15.95 -11.77
CA SER A 364 3.04 16.24 -11.03
C SER A 364 1.81 16.44 -11.92
N LEU A 365 1.97 16.79 -13.20
CA LEU A 365 0.85 16.87 -14.15
C LEU A 365 0.09 15.54 -14.29
N SER A 366 0.76 14.42 -14.03
CA SER A 366 0.15 13.08 -14.03
C SER A 366 -0.76 12.82 -12.83
N PHE A 367 -0.61 13.58 -11.73
CA PHE A 367 -1.23 13.27 -10.44
C PHE A 367 -2.77 13.18 -10.49
N CYS A 368 -3.42 14.11 -11.19
CA CYS A 368 -4.88 14.11 -11.27
C CYS A 368 -5.41 12.82 -11.92
N MET A 369 -4.74 12.36 -12.96
CA MET A 369 -5.10 11.11 -13.65
C MET A 369 -4.75 9.89 -12.79
N ALA A 370 -3.61 9.92 -12.10
CA ALA A 370 -3.21 8.87 -11.17
C ALA A 370 -4.21 8.71 -10.03
N GLY A 371 -4.71 9.81 -9.45
CA GLY A 371 -5.74 9.79 -8.42
C GLY A 371 -7.02 9.09 -8.88
N ALA A 372 -7.48 9.41 -10.08
CA ALA A 372 -8.65 8.74 -10.68
C ALA A 372 -8.39 7.24 -10.93
N CYS A 373 -7.22 6.87 -11.46
CA CYS A 373 -6.83 5.47 -11.68
C CYS A 373 -6.78 4.67 -10.37
N ILE A 374 -6.24 5.25 -9.30
CA ILE A 374 -6.16 4.60 -7.98
C ILE A 374 -7.57 4.40 -7.41
N ALA A 375 -8.42 5.42 -7.46
CA ALA A 375 -9.79 5.34 -6.94
C ALA A 375 -10.65 4.33 -7.73
N LEU A 376 -10.53 4.25 -9.05
CA LEU A 376 -11.18 3.22 -9.86
C LEU A 376 -10.58 1.83 -9.59
N GLY A 377 -9.27 1.75 -9.35
CA GLY A 377 -8.56 0.53 -8.98
C GLY A 377 -9.08 -0.10 -7.68
N SER A 378 -9.52 0.72 -6.70
CA SER A 378 -10.14 0.21 -5.47
C SER A 378 -11.44 -0.54 -5.76
N SER A 379 -12.20 -0.08 -6.75
CA SER A 379 -13.44 -0.75 -7.19
C SER A 379 -13.15 -2.13 -7.79
N PHE A 380 -12.05 -2.27 -8.56
CA PHE A 380 -11.63 -3.57 -9.09
C PHE A 380 -11.29 -4.54 -7.97
N GLN A 381 -10.55 -4.10 -6.95
CA GLN A 381 -10.20 -4.91 -5.79
C GLN A 381 -11.45 -5.30 -4.98
N ALA A 382 -12.32 -4.34 -4.67
CA ALA A 382 -13.56 -4.56 -3.93
C ALA A 382 -14.49 -5.57 -4.61
N LEU A 383 -14.55 -5.54 -5.96
CA LEU A 383 -15.36 -6.42 -6.78
C LEU A 383 -14.63 -7.72 -7.20
N GLY A 384 -13.48 -8.05 -6.56
CA GLY A 384 -12.73 -9.28 -6.80
C GLY A 384 -12.06 -9.39 -8.16
N LYS A 385 -12.00 -8.31 -8.92
CA LYS A 385 -11.30 -8.26 -10.20
C LYS A 385 -9.97 -7.51 -10.07
N ALA A 386 -9.22 -7.82 -9.01
CA ALA A 386 -7.92 -7.21 -8.71
C ALA A 386 -6.88 -7.39 -9.84
N VAL A 387 -7.05 -8.40 -10.68
CA VAL A 387 -6.25 -8.59 -11.91
C VAL A 387 -6.34 -7.37 -12.84
N TYR A 388 -7.48 -6.67 -12.90
CA TYR A 388 -7.58 -5.43 -13.70
C TYR A 388 -6.70 -4.32 -13.14
N SER A 389 -6.64 -4.15 -11.80
CA SER A 389 -5.72 -3.20 -11.16
C SER A 389 -4.26 -3.55 -11.43
N MET A 390 -3.90 -4.83 -11.32
CA MET A 390 -2.55 -5.31 -11.61
C MET A 390 -2.18 -5.07 -13.08
N THR A 391 -3.05 -5.46 -14.01
CA THR A 391 -2.83 -5.26 -15.45
C THR A 391 -2.65 -3.77 -15.79
N THR A 392 -3.48 -2.90 -15.22
CA THR A 392 -3.33 -1.45 -15.40
C THR A 392 -1.98 -0.96 -14.85
N SER A 393 -1.53 -1.47 -13.69
CA SER A 393 -0.22 -1.12 -13.12
C SER A 393 0.95 -1.61 -13.97
N ILE A 394 0.89 -2.82 -14.53
CA ILE A 394 1.90 -3.35 -15.45
C ILE A 394 1.96 -2.48 -16.70
N ILE A 395 0.81 -2.22 -17.32
CA ILE A 395 0.70 -1.42 -18.53
C ILE A 395 1.26 -0.02 -18.28
N ARG A 396 0.86 0.64 -17.19
CA ARG A 396 1.32 1.97 -16.83
C ARG A 396 2.83 2.03 -16.65
N GLN A 397 3.38 1.16 -15.80
CA GLN A 397 4.75 1.30 -15.32
C GLN A 397 5.77 0.62 -16.23
N LEU A 398 5.49 -0.56 -16.76
CA LEU A 398 6.45 -1.33 -17.53
C LEU A 398 6.25 -1.22 -19.03
N VAL A 399 4.99 -1.17 -19.52
CA VAL A 399 4.72 -1.14 -20.96
C VAL A 399 4.76 0.28 -21.54
N PHE A 400 4.30 1.29 -20.77
CA PHE A 400 4.32 2.67 -21.26
C PHE A 400 5.44 3.50 -20.63
N LEU A 401 5.50 3.61 -19.30
CA LEU A 401 6.43 4.54 -18.65
C LEU A 401 7.89 4.26 -19.01
N VAL A 402 8.36 3.03 -18.82
CA VAL A 402 9.77 2.69 -19.03
C VAL A 402 10.18 2.83 -20.51
N PRO A 403 9.43 2.32 -21.51
CA PRO A 403 9.80 2.51 -22.92
C PRO A 403 9.71 3.97 -23.36
N ILE A 404 8.67 4.70 -22.96
CA ILE A 404 8.56 6.14 -23.28
C ILE A 404 9.71 6.92 -22.65
N ALA A 405 10.05 6.64 -21.38
CA ALA A 405 11.19 7.27 -20.72
C ALA A 405 12.51 6.99 -21.44
N TYR A 406 12.73 5.76 -21.90
CA TYR A 406 13.91 5.41 -22.68
C TYR A 406 14.00 6.19 -24.00
N VAL A 407 12.90 6.25 -24.74
CA VAL A 407 12.85 6.99 -26.02
C VAL A 407 13.06 8.48 -25.81
N LEU A 408 12.35 9.07 -24.83
CA LEU A 408 12.45 10.51 -24.53
C LEU A 408 13.81 10.89 -23.94
N ALA A 409 14.41 10.05 -23.10
CA ALA A 409 15.75 10.28 -22.58
C ALA A 409 16.80 10.26 -23.69
N ARG A 410 16.75 9.26 -24.59
CA ARG A 410 17.67 9.17 -25.73
C ARG A 410 17.52 10.34 -26.70
N TYR A 411 16.28 10.70 -27.02
CA TYR A 411 15.99 11.84 -27.89
C TYR A 411 16.38 13.15 -27.24
N GLY A 412 16.03 13.36 -25.95
CA GLY A 412 16.40 14.55 -25.17
C GLY A 412 17.90 14.74 -25.10
N HIS A 413 18.65 13.69 -24.85
CA HIS A 413 20.12 13.71 -24.86
C HIS A 413 20.68 14.15 -26.23
N SER A 414 20.08 13.73 -27.34
CA SER A 414 20.53 14.09 -28.69
C SER A 414 20.29 15.55 -29.05
N ILE A 415 19.27 16.21 -28.44
CA ILE A 415 18.93 17.61 -28.68
C ILE A 415 19.37 18.56 -27.57
N GLY A 416 20.03 18.03 -26.52
CA GLY A 416 20.47 18.81 -25.37
C GLY A 416 19.36 19.26 -24.42
N ASN A 417 18.22 18.56 -24.40
CA ASN A 417 17.09 18.82 -23.50
C ASN A 417 16.75 17.56 -22.71
N ASP A 418 17.43 17.35 -21.60
CA ASP A 418 17.28 16.17 -20.75
C ASP A 418 15.95 16.14 -19.99
N ASP A 419 15.26 17.27 -19.81
CA ASP A 419 13.97 17.35 -19.10
C ASP A 419 12.84 16.60 -19.82
N LEU A 420 13.04 16.23 -21.09
CA LEU A 420 12.06 15.47 -21.85
C LEU A 420 11.75 14.11 -21.22
N VAL A 421 12.69 13.50 -20.50
CA VAL A 421 12.47 12.21 -19.83
C VAL A 421 11.30 12.28 -18.85
N TRP A 422 11.08 13.40 -18.17
CA TRP A 422 10.02 13.57 -17.18
C TRP A 422 8.61 13.54 -17.78
N TRP A 423 8.46 13.86 -19.08
CA TRP A 423 7.19 13.78 -19.79
C TRP A 423 6.69 12.35 -19.98
N SER A 424 7.54 11.35 -19.75
CA SER A 424 7.14 9.96 -19.76
C SER A 424 6.02 9.67 -18.74
N TYR A 425 6.01 10.34 -17.59
CA TYR A 425 4.98 10.18 -16.56
C TYR A 425 3.60 10.64 -17.01
N PRO A 426 3.39 11.89 -17.46
CA PRO A 426 2.10 12.33 -17.98
C PRO A 426 1.60 11.46 -19.15
N LEU A 427 2.48 11.08 -20.08
CA LEU A 427 2.10 10.27 -21.23
C LEU A 427 1.70 8.85 -20.83
N ALA A 428 2.44 8.22 -19.93
CA ALA A 428 2.10 6.89 -19.40
C ALA A 428 0.78 6.92 -18.62
N GLU A 429 0.51 8.00 -17.89
CA GLU A 429 -0.70 8.12 -17.09
C GLU A 429 -1.94 8.33 -17.96
N ILE A 430 -1.83 9.06 -19.08
CA ILE A 430 -2.92 9.17 -20.08
C ILE A 430 -3.28 7.77 -20.61
N ALA A 431 -2.28 6.99 -21.01
CA ALA A 431 -2.49 5.62 -21.49
C ALA A 431 -3.12 4.73 -20.39
N SER A 432 -2.63 4.84 -19.17
CA SER A 432 -3.16 4.14 -17.99
C SER A 432 -4.63 4.48 -17.73
N LEU A 433 -4.98 5.76 -17.79
CA LEU A 433 -6.36 6.22 -17.59
C LEU A 433 -7.29 5.65 -18.65
N LEU A 434 -6.88 5.65 -19.93
CA LEU A 434 -7.69 5.07 -21.00
C LEU A 434 -7.95 3.58 -20.77
N VAL A 435 -6.91 2.81 -20.42
CA VAL A 435 -7.04 1.37 -20.11
C VAL A 435 -7.94 1.17 -18.88
N THR A 436 -7.75 1.97 -17.83
CA THR A 436 -8.57 1.91 -16.60
C THR A 436 -10.05 2.18 -16.92
N LEU A 437 -10.35 3.16 -17.76
CA LEU A 437 -11.72 3.48 -18.17
C LEU A 437 -12.35 2.35 -18.99
N VAL A 438 -11.59 1.69 -19.88
CA VAL A 438 -12.07 0.54 -20.64
C VAL A 438 -12.40 -0.62 -19.68
N PHE A 439 -11.52 -0.94 -18.74
CA PHE A 439 -11.78 -1.98 -17.74
C PHE A 439 -12.93 -1.63 -16.82
N PHE A 440 -13.02 -0.37 -16.40
CA PHE A 440 -14.16 0.10 -15.58
C PHE A 440 -15.49 0.03 -16.33
N ARG A 441 -15.52 0.42 -17.61
CA ARG A 441 -16.72 0.29 -18.45
C ARG A 441 -17.14 -1.18 -18.58
N ARG A 442 -16.21 -2.09 -18.77
CA ARG A 442 -16.47 -3.54 -18.81
C ARG A 442 -17.03 -4.01 -17.47
N LEU A 443 -16.34 -3.72 -16.37
CA LEU A 443 -16.77 -4.05 -15.01
C LEU A 443 -18.16 -3.50 -14.69
N TYR A 444 -18.40 -2.23 -15.03
CA TYR A 444 -19.69 -1.60 -14.81
C TYR A 444 -20.82 -2.34 -15.52
N ARG A 445 -20.63 -2.68 -16.79
CA ARG A 445 -21.64 -3.38 -17.59
C ARG A 445 -21.90 -4.80 -17.10
N THR A 446 -20.86 -5.52 -16.66
CA THR A 446 -20.96 -6.94 -16.29
C THR A 446 -21.38 -7.16 -14.85
N LEU A 447 -20.93 -6.34 -13.91
CA LEU A 447 -21.13 -6.56 -12.47
C LEU A 447 -21.99 -5.50 -11.78
N ILE A 448 -21.93 -4.21 -12.20
CA ILE A 448 -22.62 -3.13 -11.50
C ILE A 448 -24.01 -2.85 -12.11
N ALA A 449 -24.09 -2.75 -13.43
CA ALA A 449 -25.33 -2.39 -14.11
C ALA A 449 -26.49 -3.40 -13.90
N PRO A 450 -26.22 -4.72 -13.81
CA PRO A 450 -27.26 -5.71 -13.57
C PRO A 450 -27.86 -5.66 -12.16
N LEU A 451 -27.18 -5.02 -11.20
CA LEU A 451 -27.65 -4.94 -9.81
C LEU A 451 -28.90 -4.06 -9.69
N PRO A 452 -29.81 -4.38 -8.75
CA PRO A 452 -30.97 -3.54 -8.46
C PRO A 452 -30.54 -2.15 -7.95
N ALA A 453 -31.40 -1.16 -8.14
CA ALA A 453 -31.09 0.22 -7.75
C ALA A 453 -30.87 0.38 -6.24
N SER A 454 -31.71 -0.28 -5.44
CA SER A 454 -31.65 -0.25 -3.98
C SER A 454 -31.95 -1.64 -3.44
N GLY A 455 -31.04 -2.18 -2.62
CA GLY A 455 -31.09 -3.45 -1.91
C GLY A 455 -32.06 -4.51 -2.47
N GLY A 456 -31.52 -5.55 -3.09
CA GLY A 456 -32.25 -6.75 -3.51
C GLY A 456 -32.10 -7.89 -2.50
N ALA A 457 -32.70 -9.05 -2.78
CA ALA A 457 -32.40 -10.27 -2.03
C ALA A 457 -30.89 -10.57 -2.12
N PRO A 458 -30.26 -11.04 -1.02
CA PRO A 458 -28.83 -11.36 -1.03
C PRO A 458 -28.54 -12.36 -2.15
N VAL A 459 -27.56 -12.06 -2.98
CA VAL A 459 -27.05 -13.05 -3.95
C VAL A 459 -26.13 -13.99 -3.17
N HIS A 460 -26.57 -15.23 -3.06
CA HIS A 460 -25.62 -16.32 -2.99
C HIS A 460 -24.95 -16.36 -4.37
N ASP A 461 -23.74 -15.82 -4.46
CA ASP A 461 -22.96 -15.83 -5.70
C ASP A 461 -22.39 -17.24 -5.86
N ASP A 462 -23.14 -18.10 -6.57
CA ASP A 462 -22.66 -19.44 -6.94
C ASP A 462 -21.43 -19.37 -7.87
N SER A 463 -21.12 -18.18 -8.42
CA SER A 463 -19.92 -17.96 -9.22
C SER A 463 -18.63 -17.86 -8.37
N ASP A 464 -18.73 -17.66 -7.07
CA ASP A 464 -17.62 -17.85 -6.14
C ASP A 464 -17.31 -19.34 -5.87
N ASP A 465 -18.20 -20.26 -6.28
CA ASP A 465 -17.97 -21.71 -6.31
C ASP A 465 -17.29 -22.18 -7.60
N ASP A 466 -17.23 -21.35 -8.64
CA ASP A 466 -16.54 -21.70 -9.89
C ASP A 466 -15.08 -21.22 -9.82
N PRO A 467 -14.10 -22.11 -9.88
CA PRO A 467 -12.70 -21.74 -9.93
C PRO A 467 -12.40 -21.20 -11.33
N ILE A 468 -12.17 -19.87 -11.44
CA ILE A 468 -11.60 -19.25 -12.65
C ILE A 468 -12.48 -19.56 -13.89
N GLY A 469 -13.62 -18.90 -13.98
CA GLY A 469 -14.37 -18.86 -15.25
C GLY A 469 -13.60 -18.10 -16.32
N GLU A 470 -13.47 -18.69 -17.47
CA GLU A 470 -12.83 -18.40 -18.75
C GLU A 470 -12.66 -16.92 -19.15
#